data_7f207264cc500c931d32999924e052ff
#
_entry.id   7f207264cc500c931d32999924e052ff
#
_cell.length_a   1.000
_cell.length_b   1.000
_cell.length_c   1.000
_cell.angle_alpha   90.00
_cell.angle_beta   90.00
_cell.angle_gamma   90.00
#
_symmetry.space_group_name_H-M   'P 1'
#
loop_
_entity.id
_entity.type
_entity.pdbx_description
1 polymer ?
#
loop_
_entity_poly.entity_id
_entity_poly.type
_entity_poly.pdbx_seq_one_letter_code
_entity_poly.pdbx_strand_id
1 'polypeptide(L)'
;MDQPVLIDRGALINAVIGQVGRVPELADQTYVLASADWLNGEFASAYFDFLSLFGLVTWEPESNDCDKFATWAGAVATALHSRTRKKYGHAPSALAFGVWFYKPDWSPGAHAIRWFAYGVPVDEAHPQGIA
;
A
#
# COMPACT_ATOMS: atom_id res chain seq x y z
N MET A 1 5.56 -11.30 -16.62
CA MET A 1 5.45 -10.73 -15.25
C MET A 1 6.28 -11.55 -14.29
N ASP A 2 7.05 -10.88 -13.44
CA ASP A 2 7.90 -11.54 -12.45
C ASP A 2 7.07 -12.27 -11.40
N GLN A 3 7.67 -13.29 -10.78
CA GLN A 3 7.03 -13.99 -9.68
C GLN A 3 6.82 -13.04 -8.49
N PRO A 4 5.67 -13.10 -7.82
CA PRO A 4 5.43 -12.25 -6.66
C PRO A 4 6.37 -12.62 -5.51
N VAL A 5 6.84 -11.62 -4.79
CA VAL A 5 7.61 -11.82 -3.55
C VAL A 5 6.63 -11.94 -2.40
N LEU A 6 6.54 -13.15 -1.83
CA LEU A 6 5.61 -13.45 -0.74
C LEU A 6 6.33 -13.34 0.61
N ILE A 7 5.62 -12.82 1.60
CA ILE A 7 6.07 -12.81 2.97
C ILE A 7 4.92 -13.17 3.91
N ASP A 8 5.23 -13.77 5.07
CA ASP A 8 4.21 -14.02 6.07
C ASP A 8 3.91 -12.77 6.91
N ARG A 9 2.78 -12.81 7.62
CA ARG A 9 2.32 -11.69 8.45
C ARG A 9 3.35 -11.29 9.50
N GLY A 10 3.98 -12.26 10.18
CA GLY A 10 4.97 -11.97 11.23
C GLY A 10 6.18 -11.23 10.69
N ALA A 11 6.71 -11.64 9.54
CA ALA A 11 7.84 -10.99 8.89
C ALA A 11 7.46 -9.56 8.44
N LEU A 12 6.26 -9.37 7.92
CA LEU A 12 5.78 -8.05 7.52
C LEU A 12 5.61 -7.12 8.73
N ILE A 13 5.02 -7.60 9.82
CA ILE A 13 4.90 -6.83 11.07
C ILE A 13 6.27 -6.37 11.55
N ASN A 14 7.26 -7.26 11.60
CA ASN A 14 8.61 -6.93 12.04
C ASN A 14 9.26 -5.87 11.14
N ALA A 15 9.08 -5.97 9.83
CA ALA A 15 9.59 -5.00 8.87
C ALA A 15 8.95 -3.62 9.08
N VAL A 16 7.64 -3.55 9.25
CA VAL A 16 6.93 -2.28 9.47
C VAL A 16 7.34 -1.64 10.80
N ILE A 17 7.44 -2.42 11.88
CA ILE A 17 7.92 -1.92 13.17
C ILE A 17 9.34 -1.35 13.03
N GLY A 18 10.23 -2.07 12.33
CA GLY A 18 11.61 -1.63 12.11
C GLY A 18 11.73 -0.33 11.33
N GLN A 19 10.82 -0.07 10.39
CA GLN A 19 10.86 1.13 9.55
C GLN A 19 10.13 2.33 10.17
N VAL A 20 9.01 2.13 10.83
CA VAL A 20 8.15 3.23 11.29
C VAL A 20 7.84 3.19 12.79
N GLY A 21 8.28 2.19 13.53
CA GLY A 21 8.07 2.09 14.98
C GLY A 21 6.62 1.86 15.40
N ARG A 22 5.73 1.43 14.51
CA ARG A 22 4.32 1.18 14.78
C ARG A 22 3.92 -0.22 14.36
N VAL A 23 3.03 -0.84 15.12
CA VAL A 23 2.46 -2.14 14.81
C VAL A 23 1.33 -1.98 13.79
N PRO A 24 1.41 -2.58 12.60
CA PRO A 24 0.31 -2.54 11.65
C PRO A 24 -0.79 -3.53 12.04
N GLU A 25 -2.03 -3.20 11.66
CA GLU A 25 -3.15 -4.14 11.73
C GLU A 25 -3.22 -4.92 10.42
N LEU A 26 -2.93 -6.22 10.47
CA LEU A 26 -2.89 -7.09 9.31
C LEU A 26 -3.77 -8.32 9.54
N ALA A 27 -4.77 -8.51 8.67
CA ALA A 27 -5.79 -9.55 8.81
C ALA A 27 -5.40 -10.88 8.15
N ASP A 28 -4.53 -10.86 7.14
CA ASP A 28 -4.19 -12.02 6.33
C ASP A 28 -2.90 -12.70 6.80
N GLN A 29 -2.62 -13.90 6.31
CA GLN A 29 -1.44 -14.67 6.68
C GLN A 29 -0.29 -14.51 5.70
N THR A 30 -0.60 -14.36 4.40
CA THR A 30 0.38 -14.27 3.33
C THR A 30 0.20 -12.99 2.57
N TYR A 31 1.29 -12.25 2.39
CA TYR A 31 1.30 -10.95 1.73
C TYR A 31 2.24 -10.94 0.54
N VAL A 32 1.91 -10.12 -0.45
CA VAL A 32 2.78 -9.82 -1.59
C VAL A 32 3.38 -8.44 -1.39
N LEU A 33 4.70 -8.35 -1.55
CA LEU A 33 5.40 -7.08 -1.61
C LEU A 33 5.20 -6.47 -2.99
N ALA A 34 4.75 -5.22 -3.04
CA ALA A 34 4.69 -4.47 -4.28
C ALA A 34 6.11 -4.20 -4.82
N SER A 35 6.23 -3.93 -6.10
CA SER A 35 7.47 -3.38 -6.65
C SER A 35 7.37 -1.87 -6.81
N ALA A 36 8.51 -1.17 -6.77
CA ALA A 36 8.53 0.27 -7.03
C ALA A 36 8.01 0.59 -8.44
N ASP A 37 8.35 -0.24 -9.43
CA ASP A 37 7.87 -0.08 -10.81
C ASP A 37 6.35 -0.20 -10.90
N TRP A 38 5.76 -1.16 -10.22
CA TRP A 38 4.30 -1.31 -10.18
C TRP A 38 3.63 -0.11 -9.50
N LEU A 39 4.17 0.35 -8.38
CA LEU A 39 3.63 1.51 -7.64
C LEU A 39 3.67 2.78 -8.48
N ASN A 40 4.80 3.04 -9.15
CA ASN A 40 5.00 4.25 -9.94
C ASN A 40 4.38 4.17 -11.35
N GLY A 41 4.07 2.98 -11.84
CA GLY A 41 3.52 2.75 -13.18
C GLY A 41 2.06 2.34 -13.15
N GLU A 42 1.79 1.04 -13.09
CA GLU A 42 0.43 0.50 -13.23
C GLU A 42 -0.53 1.01 -12.15
N PHE A 43 -0.10 0.99 -10.88
CA PHE A 43 -0.95 1.46 -9.79
C PHE A 43 -1.22 2.97 -9.90
N ALA A 44 -0.18 3.79 -10.07
CA ALA A 44 -0.33 5.25 -10.13
C ALA A 44 -1.25 5.66 -11.29
N SER A 45 -1.08 5.04 -12.46
CA SER A 45 -1.92 5.29 -13.64
C SER A 45 -3.38 4.90 -13.38
N ALA A 46 -3.63 3.71 -12.85
CA ALA A 46 -4.99 3.24 -12.56
C ALA A 46 -5.66 4.07 -11.47
N TYR A 47 -4.91 4.47 -10.45
CA TYR A 47 -5.43 5.33 -9.38
C TYR A 47 -5.85 6.71 -9.92
N PHE A 48 -5.01 7.33 -10.74
CA PHE A 48 -5.34 8.61 -11.35
C PHE A 48 -6.55 8.49 -12.29
N ASP A 49 -6.63 7.44 -13.10
CA ASP A 49 -7.78 7.19 -13.99
C ASP A 49 -9.07 7.00 -13.19
N PHE A 50 -9.00 6.29 -12.06
CA PHE A 50 -10.13 6.12 -11.15
C PHE A 50 -10.62 7.47 -10.60
N LEU A 51 -9.70 8.29 -10.08
CA LEU A 51 -10.04 9.62 -9.56
C LEU A 51 -10.67 10.51 -10.63
N SER A 52 -10.11 10.48 -11.84
CA SER A 52 -10.62 11.27 -12.97
C SER A 52 -12.02 10.83 -13.40
N LEU A 53 -12.24 9.51 -13.48
CA LEU A 53 -13.52 8.93 -13.89
C LEU A 53 -14.67 9.34 -12.96
N PHE A 54 -14.41 9.38 -11.66
CA PHE A 54 -15.41 9.69 -10.64
C PHE A 54 -15.39 11.17 -10.20
N GLY A 55 -14.56 12.02 -10.83
CA GLY A 55 -14.47 13.43 -10.45
C GLY A 55 -13.89 13.68 -9.07
N LEU A 56 -12.96 12.82 -8.61
CA LEU A 56 -12.40 12.84 -7.27
C LEU A 56 -10.99 13.44 -7.19
N VAL A 57 -10.55 14.13 -8.23
CA VAL A 57 -9.17 14.66 -8.28
C VAL A 57 -8.97 15.83 -7.32
N THR A 58 -10.02 16.60 -7.03
CA THR A 58 -9.95 17.80 -6.19
C THR A 58 -10.23 17.46 -4.73
N TRP A 59 -9.35 17.92 -3.84
CA TRP A 59 -9.55 17.79 -2.39
C TRP A 59 -10.75 18.64 -1.93
N GLU A 60 -11.63 18.04 -1.14
CA GLU A 60 -12.79 18.71 -0.54
C GLU A 60 -12.92 18.30 0.93
N PRO A 61 -13.19 19.24 1.87
CA PRO A 61 -13.38 18.89 3.28
C PRO A 61 -14.48 17.84 3.46
N GLU A 62 -14.23 16.83 4.28
CA GLU A 62 -15.14 15.74 4.65
C GLU A 62 -15.53 14.80 3.51
N SER A 63 -15.85 15.33 2.32
CA SER A 63 -16.35 14.51 1.20
C SER A 63 -15.24 13.87 0.37
N ASN A 64 -14.09 14.52 0.23
CA ASN A 64 -12.95 14.01 -0.53
C ASN A 64 -11.63 14.56 0.02
N ASP A 65 -11.37 14.27 1.29
CA ASP A 65 -10.16 14.67 2.01
C ASP A 65 -9.16 13.52 2.12
N CYS A 66 -8.15 13.63 2.98
CA CYS A 66 -7.02 12.69 3.01
C CYS A 66 -7.43 11.23 3.29
N ASP A 67 -8.41 11.00 4.15
CA ASP A 67 -8.86 9.63 4.46
C ASP A 67 -9.63 9.00 3.28
N LYS A 68 -10.36 9.79 2.51
CA LYS A 68 -11.02 9.33 1.29
C LYS A 68 -9.99 9.02 0.19
N PHE A 69 -9.00 9.89 -0.03
CA PHE A 69 -7.92 9.58 -0.97
C PHE A 69 -7.20 8.29 -0.59
N ALA A 70 -6.91 8.06 0.69
CA ALA A 70 -6.32 6.82 1.17
C ALA A 70 -7.25 5.61 0.91
N THR A 71 -8.56 5.78 1.07
CA THR A 71 -9.56 4.75 0.78
C THR A 71 -9.59 4.40 -0.70
N TRP A 72 -9.63 5.41 -1.59
CA TRP A 72 -9.61 5.18 -3.03
C TRP A 72 -8.33 4.46 -3.46
N ALA A 73 -7.18 4.86 -2.95
CA ALA A 73 -5.91 4.20 -3.23
C ALA A 73 -5.92 2.73 -2.82
N GLY A 74 -6.45 2.42 -1.64
CA GLY A 74 -6.58 1.04 -1.15
C GLY A 74 -7.50 0.20 -2.00
N ALA A 75 -8.64 0.74 -2.43
CA ALA A 75 -9.60 0.04 -3.28
C ALA A 75 -8.99 -0.28 -4.65
N VAL A 76 -8.33 0.67 -5.29
CA VAL A 76 -7.69 0.47 -6.59
C VAL A 76 -6.55 -0.54 -6.48
N ALA A 77 -5.69 -0.42 -5.47
CA ALA A 77 -4.58 -1.34 -5.27
C ALA A 77 -5.07 -2.78 -5.06
N THR A 78 -6.09 -2.97 -4.24
CA THR A 78 -6.69 -4.29 -3.98
C THR A 78 -7.29 -4.90 -5.24
N ALA A 79 -8.04 -4.12 -6.01
CA ALA A 79 -8.66 -4.57 -7.24
C ALA A 79 -7.62 -4.98 -8.30
N LEU A 80 -6.57 -4.17 -8.48
CA LEU A 80 -5.47 -4.47 -9.41
C LEU A 80 -4.71 -5.73 -9.00
N HIS A 81 -4.37 -5.85 -7.72
CA HIS A 81 -3.67 -7.03 -7.20
C HIS A 81 -4.49 -8.30 -7.43
N SER A 82 -5.78 -8.27 -7.12
CA SER A 82 -6.68 -9.40 -7.32
C SER A 82 -6.77 -9.81 -8.80
N ARG A 83 -6.89 -8.83 -9.70
CA ARG A 83 -6.94 -9.07 -11.14
C ARG A 83 -5.65 -9.69 -11.65
N THR A 84 -4.50 -9.15 -11.24
CA THR A 84 -3.19 -9.64 -11.64
C THR A 84 -2.95 -11.06 -11.14
N ARG A 85 -3.27 -11.33 -9.88
CA ARG A 85 -3.13 -12.67 -9.30
C ARG A 85 -3.94 -13.70 -10.09
N LYS A 86 -5.18 -13.40 -10.42
CA LYS A 86 -6.05 -14.29 -11.18
C LYS A 86 -5.55 -14.51 -12.61
N LYS A 87 -5.12 -13.43 -13.27
CA LYS A 87 -4.63 -13.48 -14.64
C LYS A 87 -3.41 -14.39 -14.78
N TYR A 88 -2.48 -14.35 -13.83
CA TYR A 88 -1.23 -15.11 -13.87
C TYR A 88 -1.27 -16.40 -13.03
N GLY A 89 -2.40 -16.74 -12.44
CA GLY A 89 -2.55 -17.97 -11.65
C GLY A 89 -1.73 -18.00 -10.37
N HIS A 90 -1.41 -16.84 -9.78
CA HIS A 90 -0.64 -16.77 -8.55
C HIS A 90 -1.46 -17.27 -7.35
N ALA A 91 -0.78 -17.83 -6.34
CA ALA A 91 -1.41 -18.29 -5.10
C ALA A 91 -2.18 -17.17 -4.41
N PRO A 92 -3.27 -17.50 -3.67
CA PRO A 92 -3.99 -16.50 -2.88
C PRO A 92 -3.08 -15.77 -1.89
N SER A 93 -3.14 -14.44 -1.89
CA SER A 93 -2.35 -13.56 -1.05
C SER A 93 -2.98 -12.19 -0.99
N ALA A 94 -2.65 -11.40 0.03
CA ALA A 94 -3.04 -10.00 0.13
C ALA A 94 -1.87 -9.11 -0.28
N LEU A 95 -2.16 -7.92 -0.77
CA LEU A 95 -1.12 -6.93 -1.02
C LEU A 95 -0.62 -6.35 0.32
N ALA A 96 0.68 -6.21 0.47
CA ALA A 96 1.29 -5.67 1.68
C ALA A 96 1.15 -4.14 1.72
N PHE A 97 0.05 -3.65 2.28
CA PHE A 97 -0.24 -2.23 2.40
C PHE A 97 -1.22 -1.97 3.56
N GLY A 98 -1.34 -0.71 3.94
CA GLY A 98 -2.26 -0.31 5.00
C GLY A 98 -2.49 1.18 5.00
N VAL A 99 -3.12 1.68 6.07
CA VAL A 99 -3.36 3.10 6.26
C VAL A 99 -2.92 3.51 7.67
N TRP A 100 -2.27 4.68 7.76
CA TRP A 100 -1.96 5.32 9.03
C TRP A 100 -2.80 6.58 9.19
N PHE A 101 -3.40 6.74 10.36
CA PHE A 101 -3.97 8.00 10.81
C PHE A 101 -2.98 8.63 11.79
N TYR A 102 -2.65 9.92 11.59
CA TYR A 102 -1.69 10.61 12.42
C TYR A 102 -1.98 12.11 12.49
N LYS A 103 -1.44 12.76 13.50
CA LYS A 103 -1.50 14.21 13.65
C LYS A 103 -0.08 14.75 13.72
N PRO A 104 0.47 15.30 12.62
CA PRO A 104 1.80 15.87 12.62
C PRO A 104 1.85 17.19 13.38
N ASP A 105 3.03 17.54 13.89
CA ASP A 105 3.24 18.79 14.65
C ASP A 105 3.00 20.04 13.82
N TRP A 106 3.22 19.96 12.50
CA TRP A 106 3.06 21.06 11.57
C TRP A 106 1.62 21.34 11.13
N SER A 107 0.66 20.52 11.54
CA SER A 107 -0.75 20.65 11.15
C SER A 107 -1.68 20.55 12.34
N PRO A 108 -2.73 21.39 12.43
CA PRO A 108 -3.73 21.31 13.50
C PRO A 108 -4.67 20.09 13.35
N GLY A 109 -4.77 19.50 12.17
CA GLY A 109 -5.67 18.39 11.87
C GLY A 109 -4.99 17.04 11.80
N ALA A 110 -5.80 15.99 11.90
CA ALA A 110 -5.36 14.62 11.65
C ALA A 110 -5.23 14.37 10.14
N HIS A 111 -4.33 13.45 9.77
CA HIS A 111 -4.07 13.05 8.39
C HIS A 111 -4.16 11.54 8.24
N ALA A 112 -4.46 11.10 7.05
CA ALA A 112 -4.39 9.69 6.67
C ALA A 112 -3.47 9.53 5.46
N ILE A 113 -2.61 8.51 5.52
CA ILE A 113 -1.77 8.12 4.38
C ILE A 113 -1.93 6.63 4.13
N ARG A 114 -1.84 6.26 2.84
CA ARG A 114 -1.72 4.87 2.44
C ARG A 114 -0.24 4.51 2.37
N TRP A 115 0.15 3.39 2.99
CA TRP A 115 1.52 2.90 2.91
C TRP A 115 1.57 1.57 2.16
N PHE A 116 2.72 1.31 1.53
CA PHE A 116 3.01 0.05 0.86
C PHE A 116 4.37 -0.47 1.34
N ALA A 117 4.46 -1.77 1.54
CA ALA A 117 5.74 -2.44 1.71
C ALA A 117 6.19 -2.99 0.35
N TYR A 118 7.44 -2.76 -0.02
CA TYR A 118 7.97 -3.24 -1.28
C TYR A 118 9.38 -3.84 -1.11
N GLY A 119 9.73 -4.75 -2.04
CA GLY A 119 11.02 -5.43 -2.02
C GLY A 119 12.15 -4.49 -2.43
N VAL A 120 13.25 -4.54 -1.67
CA VAL A 120 14.49 -3.82 -1.96
C VAL A 120 15.67 -4.77 -1.72
N PRO A 121 16.88 -4.46 -2.24
CA PRO A 121 18.08 -5.22 -1.88
C PRO A 121 18.32 -5.20 -0.36
N VAL A 122 18.76 -6.32 0.18
CA VAL A 122 19.12 -6.42 1.60
C VAL A 122 20.35 -5.53 1.86
N ASP A 123 20.22 -4.63 2.83
CA ASP A 123 21.30 -3.75 3.27
C ASP A 123 21.14 -3.41 4.77
N GLU A 124 21.98 -2.53 5.29
CA GLU A 124 21.95 -2.12 6.69
C GLU A 124 20.62 -1.43 7.07
N ALA A 125 20.08 -0.62 6.17
CA ALA A 125 18.81 0.09 6.39
C ALA A 125 17.59 -0.82 6.21
N HIS A 126 17.72 -1.87 5.38
CA HIS A 126 16.64 -2.80 5.06
C HIS A 126 17.12 -4.25 5.23
N PRO A 127 17.36 -4.70 6.47
CA PRO A 127 17.96 -6.01 6.72
C PRO A 127 17.08 -7.20 6.29
N GLN A 128 15.78 -6.97 6.10
CA GLN A 128 14.83 -7.99 5.63
C GLN A 128 14.51 -7.86 4.13
N GLY A 129 15.17 -6.94 3.42
CA GLY A 129 14.88 -6.66 2.02
C GLY A 129 13.53 -6.01 1.77
N ILE A 130 13.02 -5.25 2.74
CA ILE A 130 11.70 -4.62 2.69
C ILE A 130 11.82 -3.13 3.05
N ALA A 131 11.25 -2.29 2.22
CA ALA A 131 11.09 -0.87 2.49
C ALA A 131 9.62 -0.48 2.67
#